data_3ea1d873f274a365dc8de634f11f923d
#
_entry.id   3ea1d873f274a365dc8de634f11f923d
#
_cell.length_a   1.000
_cell.length_b   1.000
_cell.length_c   1.000
_cell.angle_alpha   90.00
_cell.angle_beta   90.00
_cell.angle_gamma   90.00
#
_symmetry.space_group_name_H-M   'P 1'
#
loop_
_entity.id
_entity.type
_entity.pdbx_description
1 polymer ?
#
loop_
_entity_poly.entity_id
_entity_poly.type
_entity_poly.pdbx_seq_one_letter_code
_entity_poly.pdbx_strand_id
1 'polypeptide(L)'
;ASLAFGTGHHYSTKFCLELIQELKRMQINPLTIIDVGCGTGILAIALAKLFRSRVIAVDNDIHSVEMTKRNIIVNKVVRHVKVYRSSGLTGNHLKSRAKYDLIVANILFNPIKSLMRSFIKNLSDSGVLILSGLTIKQARQLKEVSKQFGLKVLVERKEANWASLLLKRTASKRVIKLSY
;
A
#
# COMPACT_ATOMS: atom_id res chain seq x y z
N ALA A 1 3.23 13.59 24.24
CA ALA A 1 2.20 13.76 23.21
C ALA A 1 2.59 12.88 22.03
N SER A 2 1.93 11.74 21.85
CA SER A 2 2.14 10.91 20.69
C SER A 2 1.59 11.67 19.46
N LEU A 3 2.47 12.02 18.52
CA LEU A 3 2.06 12.51 17.21
C LEU A 3 1.32 11.34 16.53
N ALA A 4 -0.01 11.43 16.49
CA ALA A 4 -0.87 10.40 15.93
C ALA A 4 -0.47 10.15 14.46
N PHE A 5 -0.10 8.92 14.14
CA PHE A 5 0.08 8.47 12.77
C PHE A 5 -1.20 8.77 11.96
N GLY A 6 -1.06 9.42 10.81
CA GLY A 6 -2.19 9.66 9.91
C GLY A 6 -2.74 11.10 9.87
N THR A 7 -2.10 12.07 10.54
CA THR A 7 -2.50 13.50 10.49
C THR A 7 -2.10 14.22 9.20
N GLY A 8 -1.40 13.55 8.27
CA GLY A 8 -0.89 14.18 7.04
C GLY A 8 0.43 14.95 7.21
N HIS A 9 0.80 15.31 8.44
CA HIS A 9 2.02 16.08 8.72
C HIS A 9 3.28 15.22 8.92
N HIS A 10 3.14 13.91 9.05
CA HIS A 10 4.29 13.03 9.20
C HIS A 10 4.92 12.72 7.84
N TYR A 11 6.26 12.74 7.75
CA TYR A 11 7.02 12.47 6.51
C TYR A 11 6.54 11.23 5.76
N SER A 12 6.22 10.14 6.47
CA SER A 12 5.76 8.90 5.83
C SER A 12 4.46 9.08 5.06
N THR A 13 3.52 9.86 5.57
CA THR A 13 2.24 10.15 4.89
C THR A 13 2.47 11.08 3.71
N LYS A 14 3.27 12.14 3.86
CA LYS A 14 3.69 13.03 2.76
C LYS A 14 4.29 12.22 1.61
N PHE A 15 5.24 11.34 1.90
CA PHE A 15 5.89 10.51 0.87
C PHE A 15 4.92 9.54 0.19
N CYS A 16 3.98 8.93 0.93
CA CYS A 16 2.94 8.12 0.30
C CYS A 16 2.12 8.94 -0.70
N LEU A 17 1.70 10.14 -0.34
CA LEU A 17 0.92 11.02 -1.23
C LEU A 17 1.75 11.43 -2.46
N GLU A 18 3.03 11.74 -2.31
CA GLU A 18 3.94 12.02 -3.43
C GLU A 18 4.12 10.80 -4.34
N LEU A 19 4.28 9.59 -3.78
CA LEU A 19 4.40 8.35 -4.56
C LEU A 19 3.08 8.00 -5.27
N ILE A 20 1.93 8.30 -4.68
CA ILE A 20 0.62 8.16 -5.33
C ILE A 20 0.50 9.12 -6.53
N GLN A 21 0.97 10.37 -6.41
CA GLN A 21 1.02 11.30 -7.53
C GLN A 21 2.01 10.84 -8.61
N GLU A 22 3.14 10.25 -8.22
CA GLU A 22 4.14 9.71 -9.14
C GLU A 22 3.56 8.58 -10.00
N LEU A 23 2.70 7.70 -9.44
CA LEU A 23 1.98 6.70 -10.23
C LEU A 23 1.20 7.35 -11.39
N LYS A 24 0.53 8.48 -11.13
CA LYS A 24 -0.22 9.22 -12.17
C LYS A 24 0.70 9.76 -13.26
N ARG A 25 1.87 10.31 -12.88
CA ARG A 25 2.88 10.80 -13.83
C ARG A 25 3.45 9.66 -14.68
N MET A 26 3.64 8.49 -14.09
CA MET A 26 4.10 7.28 -14.76
C MET A 26 3.00 6.58 -15.57
N GLN A 27 1.79 7.15 -15.66
CA GLN A 27 0.63 6.57 -16.33
C GLN A 27 0.20 5.20 -15.78
N ILE A 28 0.53 4.92 -14.53
CA ILE A 28 0.07 3.73 -13.81
C ILE A 28 -1.28 4.06 -13.19
N ASN A 29 -2.34 3.45 -13.71
CA ASN A 29 -3.73 3.69 -13.28
C ASN A 29 -4.31 2.41 -12.66
N PRO A 30 -4.12 2.17 -11.35
CA PRO A 30 -4.61 0.97 -10.69
C PRO A 30 -6.14 0.99 -10.59
N LEU A 31 -6.80 -0.14 -10.90
CA LEU A 31 -8.26 -0.30 -10.83
C LEU A 31 -8.70 -0.88 -9.49
N THR A 32 -7.88 -1.75 -8.93
CA THR A 32 -8.12 -2.44 -7.65
C THR A 32 -7.01 -2.11 -6.67
N ILE A 33 -7.39 -1.46 -5.58
CA ILE A 33 -6.44 -0.89 -4.62
C ILE A 33 -6.76 -1.38 -3.21
N ILE A 34 -5.73 -1.66 -2.41
CA ILE A 34 -5.89 -1.86 -0.98
C ILE A 34 -4.91 -0.99 -0.18
N ASP A 35 -5.44 -0.34 0.86
CA ASP A 35 -4.72 0.44 1.86
C ASP A 35 -4.69 -0.37 3.17
N VAL A 36 -3.51 -0.84 3.56
CA VAL A 36 -3.30 -1.72 4.72
C VAL A 36 -2.75 -0.92 5.90
N GLY A 37 -3.48 -0.91 7.01
CA GLY A 37 -3.24 -0.01 8.14
C GLY A 37 -3.71 1.40 7.80
N CYS A 38 -4.98 1.53 7.43
CA CYS A 38 -5.52 2.78 6.85
C CYS A 38 -5.61 3.94 7.85
N GLY A 39 -5.62 3.68 9.16
CA GLY A 39 -5.66 4.72 10.20
C GLY A 39 -6.83 5.69 10.04
N THR A 40 -6.54 6.93 9.65
CA THR A 40 -7.55 7.95 9.37
C THR A 40 -8.21 7.83 8.00
N GLY A 41 -7.71 6.94 7.13
CA GLY A 41 -8.17 6.75 5.75
C GLY A 41 -7.63 7.77 4.75
N ILE A 42 -6.65 8.58 5.13
CA ILE A 42 -6.12 9.65 4.27
C ILE A 42 -5.59 9.12 2.93
N LEU A 43 -4.88 7.99 2.91
CA LEU A 43 -4.34 7.40 1.69
C LEU A 43 -5.45 6.78 0.84
N ALA A 44 -6.37 6.04 1.45
CA ALA A 44 -7.52 5.48 0.75
C ALA A 44 -8.38 6.57 0.08
N ILE A 45 -8.61 7.71 0.77
CA ILE A 45 -9.34 8.85 0.24
C ILE A 45 -8.59 9.51 -0.92
N ALA A 46 -7.27 9.72 -0.78
CA ALA A 46 -6.45 10.30 -1.84
C ALA A 46 -6.45 9.42 -3.10
N LEU A 47 -6.30 8.12 -2.93
CA LEU A 47 -6.35 7.13 -4.01
C LEU A 47 -7.70 7.12 -4.74
N ALA A 48 -8.81 7.14 -3.97
CA ALA A 48 -10.15 7.18 -4.53
C ALA A 48 -10.42 8.46 -5.32
N LYS A 49 -9.98 9.62 -4.82
CA LYS A 49 -10.12 10.91 -5.51
C LYS A 49 -9.28 10.98 -6.79
N LEU A 50 -8.04 10.48 -6.74
CA LEU A 50 -7.09 10.61 -7.86
C LEU A 50 -7.41 9.65 -9.01
N PHE A 51 -7.72 8.38 -8.69
CA PHE A 51 -7.89 7.32 -9.69
C PHE A 51 -9.34 6.96 -9.96
N ARG A 52 -10.29 7.38 -9.13
CA ARG A 52 -11.71 6.96 -9.17
C ARG A 52 -11.90 5.43 -9.15
N SER A 53 -10.92 4.74 -8.59
CA SER A 53 -10.84 3.28 -8.53
C SER A 53 -11.53 2.72 -7.29
N ARG A 54 -11.73 1.40 -7.27
CA ARG A 54 -12.20 0.69 -6.08
C ARG A 54 -11.03 0.56 -5.09
N VAL A 55 -11.21 1.11 -3.90
CA VAL A 55 -10.24 1.06 -2.81
C VAL A 55 -10.84 0.26 -1.65
N ILE A 56 -10.10 -0.71 -1.16
CA ILE A 56 -10.37 -1.37 0.10
C ILE A 56 -9.41 -0.79 1.13
N ALA A 57 -9.94 -0.31 2.24
CA ALA A 57 -9.16 0.17 3.38
C ALA A 57 -9.32 -0.80 4.54
N VAL A 58 -8.22 -1.25 5.12
CA VAL A 58 -8.24 -2.19 6.25
C VAL A 58 -7.38 -1.70 7.39
N ASP A 59 -7.86 -1.94 8.61
CA ASP A 59 -7.09 -1.74 9.84
C ASP A 59 -7.47 -2.81 10.87
N ASN A 60 -6.57 -3.16 11.78
CA ASN A 60 -6.86 -4.08 12.88
C ASN A 60 -7.52 -3.35 14.07
N ASP A 61 -7.32 -2.04 14.18
CA ASP A 61 -7.93 -1.19 15.19
C ASP A 61 -9.33 -0.74 14.76
N ILE A 62 -10.33 -1.02 15.59
CA ILE A 62 -11.72 -0.66 15.33
C ILE A 62 -11.92 0.87 15.29
N HIS A 63 -11.19 1.63 16.10
CA HIS A 63 -11.28 3.09 16.10
C HIS A 63 -10.78 3.70 14.80
N SER A 64 -9.69 3.16 14.24
CA SER A 64 -9.19 3.51 12.89
C SER A 64 -10.22 3.21 11.81
N VAL A 65 -10.86 2.04 11.86
CA VAL A 65 -11.94 1.65 10.93
C VAL A 65 -13.12 2.63 11.00
N GLU A 66 -13.58 2.98 12.19
CA GLU A 66 -14.68 3.93 12.37
C GLU A 66 -14.30 5.35 11.92
N MET A 67 -13.09 5.80 12.24
CA MET A 67 -12.58 7.09 11.79
C MET A 67 -12.52 7.15 10.26
N THR A 68 -11.97 6.12 9.62
CA THR A 68 -11.94 6.03 8.16
C THR A 68 -13.36 6.06 7.57
N LYS A 69 -14.32 5.32 8.11
CA LYS A 69 -15.71 5.35 7.66
C LYS A 69 -16.33 6.75 7.73
N ARG A 70 -16.09 7.50 8.79
CA ARG A 70 -16.55 8.90 8.91
C ARG A 70 -15.89 9.79 7.86
N ASN A 71 -14.58 9.65 7.69
CA ASN A 71 -13.80 10.48 6.77
C ASN A 71 -14.15 10.24 5.29
N ILE A 72 -14.48 9.01 4.87
CA ILE A 72 -14.91 8.75 3.48
C ILE A 72 -16.27 9.39 3.17
N ILE A 73 -17.16 9.52 4.17
CA ILE A 73 -18.45 10.23 4.01
C ILE A 73 -18.20 11.73 3.80
N VAL A 74 -17.44 12.36 4.72
CA VAL A 74 -17.09 13.78 4.65
C VAL A 74 -16.39 14.13 3.32
N ASN A 75 -15.52 13.23 2.85
CA ASN A 75 -14.79 13.41 1.60
C ASN A 75 -15.56 12.98 0.34
N LYS A 76 -16.82 12.52 0.46
CA LYS A 76 -17.72 12.12 -0.64
C LYS A 76 -17.15 11.00 -1.52
N VAL A 77 -16.41 10.05 -0.93
CA VAL A 77 -15.80 8.90 -1.65
C VAL A 77 -16.39 7.53 -1.26
N VAL A 78 -17.53 7.49 -0.60
CA VAL A 78 -18.21 6.27 -0.10
C VAL A 78 -18.43 5.24 -1.22
N ARG A 79 -18.70 5.69 -2.45
CA ARG A 79 -18.91 4.80 -3.60
C ARG A 79 -17.64 4.09 -4.06
N HIS A 80 -16.47 4.65 -3.72
CA HIS A 80 -15.17 4.14 -4.14
C HIS A 80 -14.43 3.38 -3.04
N VAL A 81 -14.67 3.69 -1.76
CA VAL A 81 -13.93 3.12 -0.64
C VAL A 81 -14.81 2.21 0.20
N LYS A 82 -14.35 0.97 0.41
CA LYS A 82 -14.93 0.04 1.39
C LYS A 82 -13.95 -0.16 2.53
N VAL A 83 -14.44 -0.10 3.77
CA VAL A 83 -13.61 -0.16 4.98
C VAL A 83 -13.95 -1.40 5.79
N TYR A 84 -12.93 -2.18 6.17
CA TYR A 84 -13.10 -3.39 6.97
C TYR A 84 -12.08 -3.46 8.11
N ARG A 85 -12.49 -4.11 9.20
CA ARG A 85 -11.55 -4.52 10.23
C ARG A 85 -10.83 -5.79 9.79
N SER A 86 -9.50 -5.75 9.68
CA SER A 86 -8.70 -6.90 9.28
C SER A 86 -7.24 -6.74 9.70
N SER A 87 -6.61 -7.85 10.05
CA SER A 87 -5.16 -7.90 10.24
C SER A 87 -4.47 -8.21 8.90
N GLY A 88 -4.01 -7.17 8.21
CA GLY A 88 -3.45 -7.27 6.85
C GLY A 88 -4.47 -7.72 5.81
N LEU A 89 -4.07 -8.65 4.93
CA LEU A 89 -4.88 -9.16 3.82
C LEU A 89 -5.64 -10.45 4.17
N THR A 90 -6.03 -10.60 5.44
CA THR A 90 -6.79 -11.77 5.93
C THR A 90 -8.27 -11.41 6.06
N GLY A 91 -9.16 -12.36 5.84
CA GLY A 91 -10.60 -12.17 5.99
C GLY A 91 -11.39 -12.62 4.76
N ASN A 92 -12.61 -13.11 4.99
CA ASN A 92 -13.44 -13.66 3.90
C ASN A 92 -13.86 -12.61 2.88
N HIS A 93 -14.06 -11.36 3.31
CA HIS A 93 -14.40 -10.21 2.46
C HIS A 93 -13.22 -9.72 1.59
N LEU A 94 -11.99 -10.16 1.88
CA LEU A 94 -10.78 -9.88 1.08
C LEU A 94 -10.41 -11.05 0.15
N LYS A 95 -11.11 -12.17 0.24
CA LYS A 95 -10.93 -13.36 -0.60
C LYS A 95 -11.49 -13.15 -2.01
N SER A 96 -11.39 -11.97 -2.57
CA SER A 96 -11.61 -11.78 -4.00
C SER A 96 -10.60 -12.62 -4.77
N ARG A 97 -11.04 -13.31 -5.83
CA ARG A 97 -10.11 -13.98 -6.77
C ARG A 97 -9.24 -12.98 -7.53
N ALA A 98 -9.63 -11.70 -7.53
CA ALA A 98 -8.89 -10.65 -8.19
C ALA A 98 -7.75 -10.15 -7.29
N LYS A 99 -6.55 -10.09 -7.86
CA LYS A 99 -5.37 -9.49 -7.24
C LYS A 99 -5.48 -7.97 -7.26
N TYR A 100 -4.70 -7.30 -6.41
CA TYR A 100 -4.64 -5.84 -6.35
C TYR A 100 -3.60 -5.29 -7.34
N ASP A 101 -3.96 -4.23 -8.04
CA ASP A 101 -3.04 -3.50 -8.91
C ASP A 101 -2.12 -2.59 -8.10
N LEU A 102 -2.61 -2.14 -6.94
CA LEU A 102 -1.84 -1.34 -5.98
C LEU A 102 -2.14 -1.80 -4.56
N ILE A 103 -1.08 -2.08 -3.82
CA ILE A 103 -1.11 -2.26 -2.37
C ILE A 103 -0.35 -1.08 -1.76
N VAL A 104 -0.95 -0.39 -0.79
CA VAL A 104 -0.30 0.66 0.00
C VAL A 104 -0.27 0.21 1.44
N ALA A 105 0.88 0.39 2.10
CA ALA A 105 1.04 0.14 3.53
C ALA A 105 1.97 1.19 4.14
N ASN A 106 1.40 2.07 4.96
CA ASN A 106 2.14 3.05 5.76
C ASN A 106 2.08 2.62 7.23
N ILE A 107 2.82 1.58 7.56
CA ILE A 107 2.84 0.94 8.88
C ILE A 107 4.28 0.66 9.32
N LEU A 108 4.45 0.14 10.54
CA LEU A 108 5.77 -0.15 11.08
C LEU A 108 6.50 -1.25 10.29
N PHE A 109 7.82 -1.24 10.34
CA PHE A 109 8.71 -2.14 9.59
C PHE A 109 8.45 -3.64 9.83
N ASN A 110 8.30 -4.06 11.09
CA ASN A 110 8.10 -5.48 11.42
C ASN A 110 6.78 -6.04 10.86
N PRO A 111 5.63 -5.37 10.99
CA PRO A 111 4.40 -5.71 10.27
C PRO A 111 4.59 -5.80 8.76
N ILE A 112 5.29 -4.85 8.12
CA ILE A 112 5.57 -4.90 6.67
C ILE A 112 6.30 -6.20 6.33
N LYS A 113 7.39 -6.53 7.05
CA LYS A 113 8.16 -7.76 6.82
C LYS A 113 7.30 -9.02 6.92
N SER A 114 6.48 -9.13 7.94
CA SER A 114 5.60 -10.29 8.14
C SER A 114 4.53 -10.42 7.05
N LEU A 115 4.06 -9.30 6.50
CA LEU A 115 3.04 -9.26 5.47
C LEU A 115 3.58 -9.40 4.03
N MET A 116 4.90 -9.35 3.81
CA MET A 116 5.50 -9.36 2.46
C MET A 116 5.01 -10.52 1.59
N ARG A 117 4.99 -11.76 2.13
CA ARG A 117 4.48 -12.93 1.37
C ARG A 117 3.01 -12.76 0.98
N SER A 118 2.20 -12.20 1.89
CA SER A 118 0.79 -11.93 1.63
C SER A 118 0.61 -10.83 0.59
N PHE A 119 1.42 -9.77 0.65
CA PHE A 119 1.41 -8.72 -0.37
C PHE A 119 1.70 -9.30 -1.75
N ILE A 120 2.76 -10.08 -1.91
CA ILE A 120 3.14 -10.68 -3.19
C ILE A 120 2.07 -11.65 -3.72
N LYS A 121 1.49 -12.46 -2.85
CA LYS A 121 0.42 -13.40 -3.22
C LYS A 121 -0.80 -12.68 -3.80
N ASN A 122 -1.12 -11.51 -3.25
CA ASN A 122 -2.31 -10.73 -3.61
C ASN A 122 -2.02 -9.58 -4.60
N LEU A 123 -0.77 -9.34 -4.97
CA LEU A 123 -0.39 -8.33 -5.95
C LEU A 123 -0.53 -8.90 -7.37
N SER A 124 -1.11 -8.12 -8.30
CA SER A 124 -1.20 -8.50 -9.72
C SER A 124 0.20 -8.59 -10.36
N ASP A 125 0.31 -9.24 -11.52
CA ASP A 125 1.62 -9.48 -12.15
C ASP A 125 2.28 -8.20 -12.64
N SER A 126 1.50 -7.17 -12.97
CA SER A 126 1.97 -5.81 -13.26
C SER A 126 1.84 -4.85 -12.08
N GLY A 127 1.42 -5.37 -10.91
CA GLY A 127 1.07 -4.59 -9.74
C GLY A 127 2.24 -3.84 -9.11
N VAL A 128 1.88 -2.80 -8.38
CA VAL A 128 2.82 -1.93 -7.65
C VAL A 128 2.52 -1.93 -6.15
N LEU A 129 3.54 -1.67 -5.35
CA LEU A 129 3.47 -1.69 -3.91
C LEU A 129 4.11 -0.41 -3.37
N ILE A 130 3.38 0.36 -2.54
CA ILE A 130 3.92 1.51 -1.81
C ILE A 130 4.10 1.09 -0.35
N LEU A 131 5.33 1.17 0.13
CA LEU A 131 5.70 0.86 1.52
C LEU A 131 6.29 2.09 2.18
N SER A 132 5.77 2.47 3.34
CA SER A 132 6.16 3.64 4.10
C SER A 132 6.12 3.38 5.61
N GLY A 133 6.44 4.41 6.42
CA GLY A 133 6.61 4.24 7.86
C GLY A 133 7.99 3.64 8.22
N LEU A 134 8.97 3.78 7.33
CA LEU A 134 10.30 3.21 7.42
C LEU A 134 11.35 4.27 7.76
N THR A 135 12.33 3.89 8.56
CA THR A 135 13.60 4.62 8.58
C THR A 135 14.44 4.30 7.33
N ILE A 136 15.42 5.14 7.01
CA ILE A 136 16.34 4.90 5.87
C ILE A 136 17.03 3.54 6.00
N LYS A 137 17.45 3.15 7.23
CA LYS A 137 18.06 1.85 7.50
C LYS A 137 17.09 0.70 7.20
N GLN A 138 15.83 0.81 7.64
CA GLN A 138 14.80 -0.18 7.40
C GLN A 138 14.43 -0.29 5.91
N ALA A 139 14.37 0.83 5.20
CA ALA A 139 14.14 0.83 3.77
C ALA A 139 15.25 0.11 3.00
N ARG A 140 16.52 0.27 3.39
CA ARG A 140 17.63 -0.52 2.80
C ARG A 140 17.43 -2.01 2.98
N GLN A 141 17.10 -2.47 4.20
CA GLN A 141 16.82 -3.88 4.48
C GLN A 141 15.63 -4.39 3.65
N LEU A 142 14.56 -3.58 3.55
CA LEU A 142 13.36 -3.96 2.82
C LEU A 142 13.60 -4.07 1.32
N LYS A 143 14.48 -3.25 0.75
CA LYS A 143 14.89 -3.35 -0.66
C LYS A 143 15.53 -4.71 -0.98
N GLU A 144 16.41 -5.21 -0.11
CA GLU A 144 17.04 -6.52 -0.30
C GLU A 144 16.02 -7.66 -0.18
N VAL A 145 15.14 -7.59 0.82
CA VAL A 145 14.03 -8.55 0.95
C VAL A 145 13.11 -8.51 -0.28
N SER A 146 12.79 -7.34 -0.78
CA SER A 146 11.91 -7.14 -1.94
C SER A 146 12.44 -7.78 -3.22
N LYS A 147 13.76 -7.73 -3.44
CA LYS A 147 14.41 -8.39 -4.59
C LYS A 147 14.16 -9.90 -4.59
N GLN A 148 14.21 -10.55 -3.41
CA GLN A 148 13.93 -12.00 -3.28
C GLN A 148 12.50 -12.37 -3.67
N PHE A 149 11.58 -11.42 -3.58
CA PHE A 149 10.18 -11.55 -3.99
C PHE A 149 9.90 -11.09 -5.43
N GLY A 150 10.94 -10.82 -6.23
CA GLY A 150 10.78 -10.37 -7.60
C GLY A 150 10.18 -8.96 -7.70
N LEU A 151 10.50 -8.08 -6.76
CA LEU A 151 10.15 -6.67 -6.81
C LEU A 151 11.38 -5.82 -7.13
N LYS A 152 11.19 -4.79 -7.96
CA LYS A 152 12.18 -3.75 -8.19
C LYS A 152 11.70 -2.41 -7.65
N VAL A 153 12.61 -1.61 -7.12
CA VAL A 153 12.33 -0.23 -6.72
C VAL A 153 12.19 0.61 -7.98
N LEU A 154 11.07 1.33 -8.10
CA LEU A 154 10.86 2.34 -9.13
C LEU A 154 11.24 3.73 -8.61
N VAL A 155 10.79 4.06 -7.39
CA VAL A 155 11.01 5.36 -6.77
C VAL A 155 11.28 5.17 -5.28
N GLU A 156 12.21 5.93 -4.74
CA GLU A 156 12.46 6.09 -3.32
C GLU A 156 12.28 7.56 -2.94
N ARG A 157 11.57 7.83 -1.85
CA ARG A 157 11.52 9.14 -1.20
C ARG A 157 12.18 9.03 0.14
N LYS A 158 13.03 9.99 0.47
CA LYS A 158 13.71 10.03 1.78
C LYS A 158 14.00 11.48 2.17
N GLU A 159 13.77 11.78 3.44
CA GLU A 159 14.06 13.07 4.05
C GLU A 159 14.21 12.84 5.55
N ALA A 160 15.12 13.57 6.19
CA ALA A 160 15.52 13.35 7.57
C ALA A 160 15.93 11.87 7.79
N ASN A 161 15.25 11.15 8.64
CA ASN A 161 15.51 9.72 8.88
C ASN A 161 14.43 8.78 8.30
N TRP A 162 13.50 9.31 7.50
CA TRP A 162 12.37 8.57 6.95
C TRP A 162 12.55 8.23 5.49
N ALA A 163 11.97 7.11 5.07
CA ALA A 163 11.97 6.68 3.69
C ALA A 163 10.66 5.97 3.33
N SER A 164 10.31 6.05 2.04
CA SER A 164 9.20 5.32 1.43
C SER A 164 9.61 4.80 0.07
N LEU A 165 9.07 3.64 -0.30
CA LEU A 165 9.43 2.91 -1.51
C LEU A 165 8.19 2.70 -2.39
N LEU A 166 8.32 2.99 -3.68
CA LEU A 166 7.44 2.50 -4.72
C LEU A 166 8.13 1.32 -5.41
N LEU A 167 7.52 0.16 -5.33
CA LEU A 167 8.04 -1.08 -5.85
C LEU A 167 7.11 -1.60 -6.95
N LYS A 168 7.66 -2.25 -7.96
CA LYS A 168 6.91 -2.91 -9.02
C LYS A 168 7.31 -4.37 -9.13
N ARG A 169 6.31 -5.24 -9.33
CA ARG A 169 6.56 -6.64 -9.63
C ARG A 169 7.29 -6.75 -10.96
N THR A 170 8.41 -7.47 -10.98
CA THR A 170 9.08 -7.82 -12.22
C THR A 170 8.35 -9.01 -12.83
N ALA A 171 8.11 -8.97 -14.14
CA ALA A 171 7.55 -10.14 -14.84
C ALA A 171 8.40 -11.37 -14.52
N SER A 172 7.77 -12.40 -13.98
CA SER A 172 8.45 -13.68 -13.77
C SER A 172 8.90 -14.16 -15.15
N LYS A 173 10.23 -14.29 -15.39
CA LYS A 173 10.70 -15.05 -16.54
C LYS A 173 10.11 -16.45 -16.35
N ARG A 174 9.14 -16.83 -17.18
CA ARG A 174 8.72 -18.23 -17.29
C ARG A 174 9.99 -19.00 -17.59
N VAL A 175 10.47 -19.76 -16.63
CA VAL A 175 11.45 -20.79 -16.90
C VAL A 175 10.74 -21.76 -17.83
N ILE A 176 11.03 -21.67 -19.13
CA ILE A 176 10.67 -22.70 -20.10
C ILE A 176 11.45 -23.91 -19.64
N LYS A 177 10.79 -24.83 -18.92
CA LYS A 177 11.31 -26.18 -18.76
C LYS A 177 11.32 -26.77 -20.16
N LEU A 178 12.49 -26.74 -20.81
CA LEU A 178 12.77 -27.61 -21.91
C LEU A 178 12.79 -29.04 -21.33
N SER A 179 11.69 -29.76 -21.49
CA SER A 179 11.62 -31.20 -21.30
C SER A 179 12.35 -31.80 -22.51
N TYR A 180 13.49 -32.43 -22.22
CA TYR A 180 14.13 -33.41 -23.09
C TYR A 180 13.46 -34.76 -22.87
#